data_ce952a0e5977dafb651d9fa7240848cd
#
_entry.id   ce952a0e5977dafb651d9fa7240848cd
#
_cell.length_a   1.000
_cell.length_b   1.000
_cell.length_c   1.000
_cell.angle_alpha   90.00
_cell.angle_beta   90.00
_cell.angle_gamma   90.00
#
_symmetry.space_group_name_H-M   'P 1'
#
loop_
_entity.id
_entity.type
_entity.pdbx_description
1 polymer ?
#
loop_
_entity_poly.entity_id
_entity_poly.type
_entity_poly.pdbx_seq_one_letter_code
_entity_poly.pdbx_strand_id
1 'polypeptide(L)'
;AWAAALGVALHHSSDTTKAMLHDLSQSISNVVKVIIRFAPVGVFGLVADAIATTGFSALMGYSHLLAVLVGSMLFIALVVNPLIVFLAIRRNPYPLVWTCLRESGVTAFFTRSSAANIPVNMNLCRKLGLHEDTYSVSIPLGATINMAGAAITISVLSLAAVHTLGVEVDLPTALLLSLVASVAACGASGVAGGSLLLIPL
;
A
#
# COMPACT_ATOMS: atom_id res chain seq x y z
N ALA A 1 12.17 1.65 12.10
CA ALA A 1 13.43 1.94 12.79
C ALA A 1 14.32 0.69 12.90
N TRP A 2 13.89 -0.40 13.55
CA TRP A 2 14.72 -1.61 13.76
C TRP A 2 15.14 -2.30 12.46
N ALA A 3 14.28 -2.40 11.45
CA ALA A 3 14.61 -3.00 10.15
C ALA A 3 15.71 -2.21 9.42
N ALA A 4 15.66 -0.88 9.48
CA ALA A 4 16.69 -0.03 8.89
C ALA A 4 18.03 -0.17 9.64
N ALA A 5 18.01 -0.18 10.98
CA ALA A 5 19.21 -0.39 11.79
C ALA A 5 19.85 -1.76 11.53
N LEU A 6 19.04 -2.83 11.44
CA LEU A 6 19.50 -4.16 11.08
C LEU A 6 20.03 -4.21 9.64
N GLY A 7 19.37 -3.54 8.69
CA GLY A 7 19.83 -3.46 7.30
C GLY A 7 21.21 -2.80 7.18
N VAL A 8 21.45 -1.72 7.91
CA VAL A 8 22.75 -1.06 7.96
C VAL A 8 23.79 -1.95 8.65
N ALA A 9 23.45 -2.58 9.77
CA ALA A 9 24.37 -3.48 10.49
C ALA A 9 24.76 -4.71 9.65
N LEU A 10 23.84 -5.21 8.84
CA LEU A 10 24.05 -6.38 7.96
C LEU A 10 24.67 -6.03 6.60
N HIS A 11 24.88 -4.75 6.31
CA HIS A 11 25.45 -4.32 5.03
C HIS A 11 26.83 -4.94 4.77
N HIS A 12 27.64 -5.06 5.81
CA HIS A 12 28.99 -5.65 5.75
C HIS A 12 29.03 -7.14 6.10
N SER A 13 27.87 -7.81 6.26
CA SER A 13 27.84 -9.24 6.55
C SER A 13 28.24 -10.08 5.33
N SER A 14 28.64 -11.33 5.59
CA SER A 14 29.02 -12.28 4.54
C SER A 14 27.89 -12.58 3.57
N ASP A 15 28.23 -12.96 2.34
CA ASP A 15 27.23 -13.33 1.32
C ASP A 15 26.38 -14.52 1.77
N THR A 16 26.91 -15.43 2.57
CA THR A 16 26.16 -16.54 3.17
C THR A 16 25.05 -16.02 4.10
N THR A 17 25.34 -15.01 4.93
CA THR A 17 24.35 -14.41 5.82
C THR A 17 23.25 -13.69 5.02
N LYS A 18 23.63 -12.98 3.96
CA LYS A 18 22.67 -12.31 3.06
C LYS A 18 21.78 -13.32 2.34
N ALA A 19 22.35 -14.42 1.83
CA ALA A 19 21.60 -15.50 1.21
C ALA A 19 20.62 -16.15 2.19
N MET A 20 21.05 -16.46 3.40
CA MET A 20 20.19 -17.02 4.45
C MET A 20 19.01 -16.10 4.80
N LEU A 21 19.26 -14.79 4.94
CA LEU A 21 18.20 -13.81 5.19
C LEU A 21 17.24 -13.68 4.01
N HIS A 22 17.75 -13.76 2.79
CA HIS A 22 16.93 -13.78 1.59
C HIS A 22 16.03 -15.01 1.54
N ASP A 23 16.57 -16.20 1.81
CA ASP A 23 15.81 -17.46 1.82
C ASP A 23 14.76 -17.48 2.92
N LEU A 24 15.09 -16.93 4.11
CA LEU A 24 14.14 -16.76 5.20
C LEU A 24 12.99 -15.81 4.81
N SER A 25 13.31 -14.67 4.22
CA SER A 25 12.36 -13.69 3.71
C SER A 25 11.43 -14.32 2.65
N GLN A 26 12.01 -15.11 1.73
CA GLN A 26 11.26 -15.83 0.71
C GLN A 26 10.32 -16.88 1.33
N SER A 27 10.80 -17.61 2.32
CA SER A 27 10.00 -18.61 3.05
C SER A 27 8.82 -17.97 3.78
N ILE A 28 9.05 -16.88 4.50
CA ILE A 28 7.99 -16.10 5.16
C ILE A 28 6.99 -15.58 4.12
N SER A 29 7.47 -15.05 3.00
CA SER A 29 6.62 -14.55 1.92
C SER A 29 5.74 -15.66 1.33
N ASN A 30 6.25 -16.88 1.22
CA ASN A 30 5.48 -18.02 0.75
C ASN A 30 4.39 -18.44 1.75
N VAL A 31 4.70 -18.43 3.05
CA VAL A 31 3.69 -18.67 4.11
C VAL A 31 2.57 -17.62 4.03
N VAL A 32 2.93 -16.34 3.91
CA VAL A 32 1.96 -15.24 3.75
C VAL A 32 1.08 -15.44 2.50
N LYS A 33 1.66 -15.84 1.37
CA LYS A 33 0.88 -16.17 0.16
C LYS A 33 -0.13 -17.28 0.37
N VAL A 34 0.24 -18.32 1.13
CA VAL A 34 -0.68 -19.43 1.48
C VAL A 34 -1.84 -18.90 2.32
N ILE A 35 -1.54 -18.11 3.37
CA ILE A 35 -2.57 -17.49 4.23
C ILE A 35 -3.52 -16.63 3.40
N ILE A 36 -2.99 -15.81 2.49
CA ILE A 36 -3.80 -14.94 1.61
C ILE A 36 -4.74 -15.75 0.71
N ARG A 37 -4.40 -16.98 0.32
CA ARG A 37 -5.32 -17.84 -0.43
C ARG A 37 -6.59 -18.20 0.34
N PHE A 38 -6.52 -18.23 1.67
CA PHE A 38 -7.68 -18.45 2.54
C PHE A 38 -8.45 -17.16 2.86
N ALA A 39 -7.92 -15.99 2.48
CA ALA A 39 -8.56 -14.70 2.73
C ALA A 39 -10.02 -14.62 2.23
N PRO A 40 -10.40 -15.16 1.04
CA PRO A 40 -11.79 -15.12 0.60
C PRO A 40 -12.73 -15.85 1.56
N VAL A 41 -12.31 -16.97 2.14
CA VAL A 41 -13.09 -17.74 3.13
C VAL A 41 -13.21 -16.96 4.44
N GLY A 42 -12.10 -16.37 4.91
CA GLY A 42 -12.09 -15.53 6.10
C GLY A 42 -12.97 -14.28 5.95
N VAL A 43 -12.85 -13.60 4.81
CA VAL A 43 -13.69 -12.43 4.49
C VAL A 43 -15.16 -12.81 4.41
N PHE A 44 -15.50 -13.93 3.77
CA PHE A 44 -16.88 -14.42 3.74
C PHE A 44 -17.41 -14.68 5.16
N GLY A 45 -16.62 -15.35 6.03
CA GLY A 45 -17.00 -15.59 7.41
C GLY A 45 -17.23 -14.30 8.20
N LEU A 46 -16.31 -13.31 8.09
CA LEU A 46 -16.44 -12.01 8.73
C LEU A 46 -17.66 -11.21 8.25
N VAL A 47 -17.93 -11.22 6.95
CA VAL A 47 -19.10 -10.54 6.37
C VAL A 47 -20.39 -11.24 6.81
N ALA A 48 -20.42 -12.56 6.79
CA ALA A 48 -21.58 -13.34 7.25
C ALA A 48 -21.87 -13.08 8.73
N ASP A 49 -20.85 -13.06 9.58
CA ASP A 49 -20.97 -12.74 11.01
C ASP A 49 -21.47 -11.30 11.21
N ALA A 50 -20.90 -10.33 10.50
CA ALA A 50 -21.32 -8.94 10.56
C ALA A 50 -22.79 -8.76 10.14
N ILE A 51 -23.24 -9.46 9.09
CA ILE A 51 -24.66 -9.42 8.66
C ILE A 51 -25.56 -10.08 9.71
N ALA A 52 -25.12 -11.19 10.29
CA ALA A 52 -25.92 -11.92 11.28
C ALA A 52 -26.08 -11.14 12.60
N THR A 53 -25.04 -10.40 13.01
CA THR A 53 -25.02 -9.66 14.27
C THR A 53 -25.59 -8.25 14.17
N THR A 54 -25.30 -7.51 13.08
CA THR A 54 -25.66 -6.09 12.93
C THR A 54 -26.75 -5.84 11.88
N GLY A 55 -27.12 -6.85 11.11
CA GLY A 55 -28.13 -6.75 10.06
C GLY A 55 -27.62 -6.13 8.76
N PHE A 56 -28.42 -6.25 7.70
CA PHE A 56 -28.07 -5.77 6.36
C PHE A 56 -27.92 -4.23 6.26
N SER A 57 -28.58 -3.49 7.17
CA SER A 57 -28.47 -2.03 7.25
C SER A 57 -27.04 -1.54 7.57
N ALA A 58 -26.27 -2.32 8.31
CA ALA A 58 -24.87 -1.97 8.59
C ALA A 58 -23.99 -1.98 7.33
N LEU A 59 -24.24 -2.89 6.39
CA LEU A 59 -23.55 -2.90 5.10
C LEU A 59 -23.78 -1.63 4.28
N MET A 60 -25.00 -1.07 4.36
CA MET A 60 -25.30 0.21 3.72
C MET A 60 -24.51 1.37 4.37
N GLY A 61 -24.31 1.33 5.68
CA GLY A 61 -23.43 2.28 6.38
C GLY A 61 -21.97 2.21 5.91
N TYR A 62 -21.45 1.00 5.67
CA TYR A 62 -20.09 0.83 5.15
C TYR A 62 -19.92 1.21 3.67
N SER A 63 -21.01 1.26 2.88
CA SER A 63 -20.93 1.63 1.47
C SER A 63 -20.38 3.03 1.26
N HIS A 64 -20.75 3.98 2.11
CA HIS A 64 -20.24 5.34 2.09
C HIS A 64 -18.72 5.37 2.38
N LEU A 65 -18.28 4.64 3.41
CA LEU A 65 -16.87 4.52 3.77
C LEU A 65 -16.04 3.91 2.62
N LEU A 66 -16.55 2.84 2.00
CA LEU A 66 -15.92 2.23 0.83
C LEU A 66 -15.87 3.19 -0.36
N ALA A 67 -16.93 3.94 -0.61
CA ALA A 67 -16.97 4.93 -1.68
C ALA A 67 -15.93 6.04 -1.46
N VAL A 68 -15.79 6.54 -0.25
CA VAL A 68 -14.77 7.54 0.11
C VAL A 68 -13.36 6.96 -0.03
N LEU A 69 -13.12 5.76 0.47
CA LEU A 69 -11.81 5.11 0.42
C LEU A 69 -11.38 4.84 -1.04
N VAL A 70 -12.22 4.15 -1.80
CA VAL A 70 -11.95 3.82 -3.20
C VAL A 70 -11.92 5.08 -4.07
N GLY A 71 -12.84 6.01 -3.83
CA GLY A 71 -12.87 7.30 -4.53
C GLY A 71 -11.60 8.11 -4.32
N SER A 72 -11.10 8.18 -3.08
CA SER A 72 -9.85 8.88 -2.77
C SER A 72 -8.64 8.20 -3.45
N MET A 73 -8.58 6.87 -3.46
CA MET A 73 -7.52 6.13 -4.14
C MET A 73 -7.54 6.36 -5.66
N LEU A 74 -8.74 6.30 -6.27
CA LEU A 74 -8.90 6.56 -7.70
C LEU A 74 -8.57 8.02 -8.05
N PHE A 75 -8.98 8.98 -7.23
CA PHE A 75 -8.66 10.39 -7.43
C PHE A 75 -7.14 10.61 -7.43
N ILE A 76 -6.41 10.03 -6.48
CA ILE A 76 -4.95 10.14 -6.44
C ILE A 76 -4.33 9.44 -7.66
N ALA A 77 -4.78 8.24 -8.01
CA ALA A 77 -4.21 7.48 -9.11
C ALA A 77 -4.47 8.11 -10.49
N LEU A 78 -5.65 8.69 -10.71
CA LEU A 78 -6.09 9.16 -12.02
C LEU A 78 -6.01 10.68 -12.20
N VAL A 79 -5.91 11.44 -11.12
CA VAL A 79 -5.85 12.91 -11.16
C VAL A 79 -4.53 13.42 -10.60
N VAL A 80 -4.22 13.12 -9.34
CA VAL A 80 -3.06 13.72 -8.65
C VAL A 80 -1.74 13.22 -9.24
N ASN A 81 -1.55 11.90 -9.37
CA ASN A 81 -0.33 11.34 -9.94
C ASN A 81 -0.11 11.77 -11.40
N PRO A 82 -1.12 11.71 -12.31
CA PRO A 82 -0.98 12.26 -13.65
C PRO A 82 -0.68 13.75 -13.67
N LEU A 83 -1.26 14.52 -12.75
CA LEU A 83 -0.98 15.96 -12.65
C LEU A 83 0.47 16.23 -12.28
N ILE A 84 1.03 15.51 -11.31
CA ILE A 84 2.44 15.61 -10.91
C ILE A 84 3.34 15.28 -12.11
N VAL A 85 3.04 14.19 -12.82
CA VAL A 85 3.79 13.78 -14.01
C VAL A 85 3.67 14.85 -15.12
N PHE A 86 2.47 15.39 -15.34
CA PHE A 86 2.27 16.46 -16.33
C PHE A 86 3.08 17.71 -15.99
N LEU A 87 3.11 18.13 -14.74
CA LEU A 87 3.89 19.29 -14.29
C LEU A 87 5.40 19.07 -14.49
N ALA A 88 5.88 17.83 -14.30
CA ALA A 88 7.29 17.49 -14.45
C ALA A 88 7.71 17.37 -15.92
N ILE A 89 6.91 16.69 -16.76
CA ILE A 89 7.29 16.33 -18.13
C ILE A 89 6.67 17.30 -19.16
N ARG A 90 5.61 18.02 -18.78
CA ARG A 90 4.79 18.91 -19.64
C ARG A 90 4.27 18.24 -20.91
N ARG A 91 3.99 16.95 -20.84
CA ARG A 91 3.39 16.14 -21.90
C ARG A 91 2.21 15.36 -21.33
N ASN A 92 1.33 14.85 -22.21
CA ASN A 92 0.19 14.06 -21.78
C ASN A 92 0.65 12.83 -20.96
N PRO A 93 0.30 12.71 -19.66
CA PRO A 93 0.74 11.63 -18.80
C PRO A 93 -0.07 10.34 -18.95
N TYR A 94 -1.28 10.43 -19.52
CA TYR A 94 -2.22 9.30 -19.53
C TYR A 94 -1.74 8.05 -20.27
N PRO A 95 -1.01 8.13 -21.41
CA PRO A 95 -0.44 6.93 -22.03
C PRO A 95 0.49 6.16 -21.10
N LEU A 96 1.32 6.90 -20.32
CA LEU A 96 2.21 6.30 -19.31
C LEU A 96 1.40 5.71 -18.16
N VAL A 97 0.43 6.45 -17.62
CA VAL A 97 -0.45 5.99 -16.53
C VAL A 97 -1.16 4.70 -16.93
N TRP A 98 -1.71 4.64 -18.15
CA TRP A 98 -2.41 3.46 -18.64
C TRP A 98 -1.48 2.25 -18.79
N THR A 99 -0.26 2.47 -19.27
CA THR A 99 0.77 1.43 -19.36
C THR A 99 1.14 0.90 -17.97
N CYS A 100 1.35 1.78 -16.99
CA CYS A 100 1.65 1.41 -15.61
C CYS A 100 0.48 0.64 -14.96
N LEU A 101 -0.75 1.09 -15.14
CA LEU A 101 -1.94 0.41 -14.60
C LEU A 101 -2.10 -0.99 -15.21
N ARG A 102 -1.91 -1.13 -16.50
CA ARG A 102 -2.06 -2.41 -17.19
C ARG A 102 -0.96 -3.41 -16.84
N GLU A 103 0.28 -2.99 -16.78
CA GLU A 103 1.44 -3.90 -16.58
C GLU A 103 1.71 -4.17 -15.09
N SER A 104 1.60 -3.15 -14.26
CA SER A 104 1.95 -3.22 -12.84
C SER A 104 0.71 -3.18 -11.92
N GLY A 105 -0.29 -2.36 -12.24
CA GLY A 105 -1.47 -2.17 -11.39
C GLY A 105 -2.26 -3.45 -11.18
N VAL A 106 -2.45 -4.26 -12.22
CA VAL A 106 -3.14 -5.56 -12.14
C VAL A 106 -2.40 -6.50 -11.17
N THR A 107 -1.08 -6.60 -11.30
CA THR A 107 -0.27 -7.44 -10.42
C THR A 107 -0.30 -6.91 -8.98
N ALA A 108 -0.19 -5.60 -8.79
CA ALA A 108 -0.26 -4.96 -7.48
C ALA A 108 -1.61 -5.21 -6.79
N PHE A 109 -2.71 -5.16 -7.53
CA PHE A 109 -4.06 -5.42 -7.02
C PHE A 109 -4.19 -6.83 -6.45
N PHE A 110 -3.70 -7.84 -7.17
CA PHE A 110 -3.80 -9.23 -6.73
C PHE A 110 -2.79 -9.59 -5.63
N THR A 111 -1.57 -9.06 -5.70
CA THR A 111 -0.53 -9.36 -4.70
C THR A 111 -0.70 -8.57 -3.41
N ARG A 112 -1.32 -7.39 -3.47
CA ARG A 112 -1.46 -6.41 -2.36
C ARG A 112 -0.13 -6.09 -1.68
N SER A 113 0.98 -6.24 -2.39
CA SER A 113 2.32 -6.09 -1.85
C SER A 113 3.18 -5.27 -2.81
N SER A 114 3.62 -4.10 -2.37
CA SER A 114 4.55 -3.27 -3.12
C SER A 114 5.89 -3.97 -3.32
N ALA A 115 6.36 -4.72 -2.32
CA ALA A 115 7.60 -5.48 -2.39
C ALA A 115 7.54 -6.58 -3.46
N ALA A 116 6.42 -7.33 -3.51
CA ALA A 116 6.22 -8.37 -4.54
C ALA A 116 6.12 -7.79 -5.96
N ASN A 117 5.79 -6.50 -6.08
CA ASN A 117 5.63 -5.82 -7.36
C ASN A 117 6.93 -5.15 -7.85
N ILE A 118 8.00 -5.12 -7.04
CA ILE A 118 9.31 -4.53 -7.42
C ILE A 118 9.81 -5.11 -8.76
N PRO A 119 9.93 -6.43 -8.96
CA PRO A 119 10.47 -6.98 -10.20
C PRO A 119 9.59 -6.65 -11.42
N VAL A 120 8.28 -6.54 -11.25
CA VAL A 120 7.35 -6.14 -12.32
C VAL A 120 7.62 -4.70 -12.74
N ASN A 121 7.74 -3.79 -11.77
CA ASN A 121 8.04 -2.38 -12.01
C ASN A 121 9.44 -2.18 -12.62
N MET A 122 10.44 -2.91 -12.16
CA MET A 122 11.79 -2.88 -12.76
C MET A 122 11.76 -3.32 -14.22
N ASN A 123 11.04 -4.41 -14.53
CA ASN A 123 10.88 -4.86 -15.91
C ASN A 123 10.12 -3.84 -16.77
N LEU A 124 9.11 -3.18 -16.22
CA LEU A 124 8.40 -2.09 -16.90
C LEU A 124 9.33 -0.91 -17.19
N CYS A 125 10.16 -0.48 -16.23
CA CYS A 125 11.15 0.56 -16.43
C CYS A 125 12.15 0.21 -17.55
N ARG A 126 12.59 -1.04 -17.61
CA ARG A 126 13.44 -1.55 -18.69
C ARG A 126 12.75 -1.46 -20.05
N LYS A 127 11.49 -1.88 -20.15
CA LYS A 127 10.67 -1.77 -21.37
C LYS A 127 10.49 -0.33 -21.83
N LEU A 128 10.40 0.60 -20.88
CA LEU A 128 10.30 2.04 -21.17
C LEU A 128 11.64 2.70 -21.52
N GLY A 129 12.73 1.94 -21.53
CA GLY A 129 14.07 2.44 -21.88
C GLY A 129 14.71 3.34 -20.83
N LEU A 130 14.29 3.22 -19.57
CA LEU A 130 14.88 3.98 -18.47
C LEU A 130 16.25 3.43 -18.09
N HIS A 131 17.11 4.30 -17.55
CA HIS A 131 18.48 3.93 -17.15
C HIS A 131 18.47 3.00 -15.95
N GLU A 132 19.24 1.91 -16.02
CA GLU A 132 19.23 0.85 -15.00
C GLU A 132 19.66 1.34 -13.63
N ASP A 133 20.70 2.15 -13.54
CA ASP A 133 21.20 2.72 -12.28
C ASP A 133 20.14 3.56 -11.55
N THR A 134 19.19 4.14 -12.31
CA THR A 134 18.12 4.95 -11.71
C THR A 134 17.01 4.07 -11.16
N TYR A 135 16.45 3.15 -11.96
CA TYR A 135 15.31 2.39 -11.51
C TYR A 135 15.66 1.25 -10.54
N SER A 136 16.90 0.74 -10.58
CA SER A 136 17.37 -0.27 -9.62
C SER A 136 17.38 0.22 -8.16
N VAL A 137 17.53 1.53 -7.97
CA VAL A 137 17.46 2.18 -6.66
C VAL A 137 16.07 2.75 -6.39
N SER A 138 15.49 3.49 -7.35
CA SER A 138 14.24 4.22 -7.12
C SER A 138 13.02 3.31 -6.96
N ILE A 139 12.95 2.16 -7.65
CA ILE A 139 11.82 1.25 -7.53
C ILE A 139 11.77 0.55 -6.17
N PRO A 140 12.85 -0.09 -5.67
CA PRO A 140 12.85 -0.67 -4.32
C PRO A 140 12.63 0.38 -3.22
N LEU A 141 13.25 1.55 -3.34
CA LEU A 141 13.05 2.65 -2.39
C LEU A 141 11.60 3.14 -2.40
N GLY A 142 11.02 3.34 -3.59
CA GLY A 142 9.62 3.73 -3.74
C GLY A 142 8.65 2.69 -3.17
N ALA A 143 8.96 1.41 -3.28
CA ALA A 143 8.13 0.34 -2.72
C ALA A 143 8.08 0.35 -1.18
N THR A 144 8.99 1.04 -0.51
CA THR A 144 9.03 1.20 0.95
C THR A 144 8.58 2.57 1.43
N ILE A 145 8.87 3.64 0.70
CA ILE A 145 8.60 5.03 1.12
C ILE A 145 7.31 5.56 0.52
N ASN A 146 7.02 5.25 -0.74
CA ASN A 146 5.85 5.79 -1.44
C ASN A 146 4.59 4.95 -1.15
N MET A 147 4.01 5.16 0.02
CA MET A 147 2.88 4.40 0.57
C MET A 147 1.58 5.20 0.58
N ALA A 148 1.29 5.94 -0.50
CA ALA A 148 0.10 6.79 -0.59
C ALA A 148 -1.21 6.03 -0.32
N GLY A 149 -1.37 4.82 -0.85
CA GLY A 149 -2.54 3.98 -0.60
C GLY A 149 -2.68 3.59 0.88
N ALA A 150 -1.58 3.29 1.56
CA ALA A 150 -1.58 2.99 2.99
C ALA A 150 -1.94 4.25 3.81
N ALA A 151 -1.39 5.40 3.48
CA ALA A 151 -1.71 6.67 4.14
C ALA A 151 -3.20 7.01 4.02
N ILE A 152 -3.80 6.86 2.84
CA ILE A 152 -5.24 7.05 2.62
C ILE A 152 -6.04 6.07 3.50
N THR A 153 -5.67 4.80 3.48
CA THR A 153 -6.38 3.77 4.26
C THR A 153 -6.35 4.08 5.75
N ILE A 154 -5.18 4.40 6.31
CA ILE A 154 -5.03 4.76 7.72
C ILE A 154 -5.86 6.00 8.03
N SER A 155 -5.74 7.08 7.26
CA SER A 155 -6.47 8.34 7.50
C SER A 155 -7.98 8.15 7.45
N VAL A 156 -8.49 7.50 6.39
CA VAL A 156 -9.93 7.33 6.19
C VAL A 156 -10.53 6.42 7.26
N LEU A 157 -9.89 5.29 7.57
CA LEU A 157 -10.42 4.36 8.56
C LEU A 157 -10.31 4.90 9.98
N SER A 158 -9.23 5.61 10.33
CA SER A 158 -9.10 6.26 11.63
C SER A 158 -10.13 7.35 11.83
N LEU A 159 -10.34 8.23 10.84
CA LEU A 159 -11.38 9.27 10.91
C LEU A 159 -12.78 8.67 10.97
N ALA A 160 -13.04 7.58 10.24
CA ALA A 160 -14.32 6.88 10.30
C ALA A 160 -14.56 6.25 11.68
N ALA A 161 -13.53 5.66 12.29
CA ALA A 161 -13.63 5.10 13.64
C ALA A 161 -13.94 6.18 14.68
N VAL A 162 -13.24 7.32 14.63
CA VAL A 162 -13.47 8.46 15.53
C VAL A 162 -14.88 9.01 15.35
N HIS A 163 -15.34 9.17 14.12
CA HIS A 163 -16.71 9.61 13.81
C HIS A 163 -17.75 8.62 14.36
N THR A 164 -17.50 7.32 14.25
CA THR A 164 -18.40 6.28 14.77
C THR A 164 -18.48 6.31 16.30
N LEU A 165 -17.39 6.69 16.97
CA LEU A 165 -17.34 6.86 18.42
C LEU A 165 -17.97 8.18 18.90
N GLY A 166 -18.47 9.01 18.00
CA GLY A 166 -19.10 10.29 18.33
C GLY A 166 -18.12 11.37 18.78
N VAL A 167 -16.83 11.22 18.50
CA VAL A 167 -15.81 12.21 18.81
C VAL A 167 -15.73 13.23 17.67
N GLU A 168 -15.93 14.50 18.00
CA GLU A 168 -15.77 15.59 17.03
C GLU A 168 -14.30 15.85 16.76
N VAL A 169 -13.93 15.87 15.49
CA VAL A 169 -12.56 16.18 15.04
C VAL A 169 -12.60 17.44 14.22
N ASP A 170 -11.85 18.44 14.66
CA ASP A 170 -11.65 19.68 13.92
C ASP A 170 -10.69 19.48 12.74
N LEU A 171 -10.76 20.38 11.77
CA LEU A 171 -9.95 20.31 10.55
C LEU A 171 -8.43 20.25 10.82
N PRO A 172 -7.85 21.04 11.75
CA PRO A 172 -6.44 20.95 12.11
C PRO A 172 -6.03 19.55 12.60
N THR A 173 -6.84 18.94 13.47
CA THR A 173 -6.58 17.58 13.98
C THR A 173 -6.67 16.54 12.88
N ALA A 174 -7.64 16.65 11.98
CA ALA A 174 -7.75 15.76 10.82
C ALA A 174 -6.54 15.87 9.87
N LEU A 175 -6.04 17.09 9.66
CA LEU A 175 -4.83 17.32 8.86
C LEU A 175 -3.58 16.76 9.55
N LEU A 176 -3.45 16.96 10.87
CA LEU A 176 -2.36 16.39 11.66
C LEU A 176 -2.37 14.86 11.60
N LEU A 177 -3.55 14.25 11.78
CA LEU A 177 -3.71 12.81 11.66
C LEU A 177 -3.28 12.31 10.26
N SER A 178 -3.67 13.01 9.20
CA SER A 178 -3.29 12.65 7.84
C SER A 178 -1.77 12.78 7.60
N LEU A 179 -1.13 13.78 8.22
CA LEU A 179 0.33 13.92 8.18
C LEU A 179 1.02 12.77 8.91
N VAL A 180 0.57 12.44 10.11
CA VAL A 180 1.09 11.32 10.92
C VAL A 180 0.86 10.00 10.19
N ALA A 181 -0.33 9.79 9.60
CA ALA A 181 -0.63 8.61 8.81
C ALA A 181 0.31 8.47 7.60
N SER A 182 0.67 9.58 6.95
CA SER A 182 1.60 9.56 5.82
C SER A 182 3.02 9.14 6.24
N VAL A 183 3.49 9.59 7.39
CA VAL A 183 4.78 9.18 7.96
C VAL A 183 4.74 7.73 8.44
N ALA A 184 3.66 7.34 9.14
CA ALA A 184 3.48 5.98 9.66
C ALA A 184 3.35 4.96 8.53
N ALA A 185 2.71 5.34 7.42
CA ALA A 185 2.58 4.48 6.24
C ALA A 185 3.93 4.01 5.67
N CYS A 186 4.97 4.85 5.75
CA CYS A 186 6.33 4.45 5.35
C CYS A 186 6.89 3.30 6.23
N GLY A 187 6.39 3.17 7.46
CA GLY A 187 6.75 2.08 8.38
C GLY A 187 6.03 0.76 8.10
N ALA A 188 4.94 0.80 7.32
CA ALA A 188 4.17 -0.41 6.99
C ALA A 188 4.93 -1.40 6.10
N SER A 189 6.04 -0.97 5.48
CA SER A 189 6.85 -1.76 4.54
C SER A 189 5.99 -2.39 3.43
N GLY A 190 6.46 -2.68 2.27
CA GLY A 190 5.67 -3.20 1.14
C GLY A 190 5.01 -4.59 1.34
N VAL A 191 4.73 -4.96 2.58
CA VAL A 191 4.09 -6.24 2.97
C VAL A 191 2.58 -6.19 2.71
N ALA A 192 2.01 -7.31 2.27
CA ALA A 192 0.57 -7.40 2.01
C ALA A 192 -0.25 -7.12 3.28
N GLY A 193 -1.14 -6.13 3.19
CA GLY A 193 -2.03 -5.76 4.31
C GLY A 193 -1.37 -4.94 5.42
N GLY A 194 -0.11 -4.48 5.26
CA GLY A 194 0.64 -3.75 6.28
C GLY A 194 -0.06 -2.48 6.80
N SER A 195 -0.81 -1.79 5.95
CA SER A 195 -1.57 -0.59 6.37
C SER A 195 -2.63 -0.86 7.42
N LEU A 196 -3.25 -2.07 7.40
CA LEU A 196 -4.31 -2.43 8.35
C LEU A 196 -3.76 -2.67 9.76
N LEU A 197 -2.48 -3.01 9.87
CA LEU A 197 -1.82 -3.23 11.17
C LEU A 197 -1.53 -1.92 11.91
N LEU A 198 -1.55 -0.78 11.21
CA LEU A 198 -1.26 0.54 11.79
C LEU A 198 -2.52 1.29 12.27
N ILE A 199 -3.72 0.80 11.96
CA ILE A 199 -4.98 1.46 12.34
C ILE A 199 -5.26 1.38 13.85
N PRO A 200 -4.98 0.26 14.56
CA PRO A 200 -5.24 0.17 16.00
C PRO A 200 -4.22 0.93 16.87
N LEU A 201 -3.16 1.48 16.29
CA LEU A 201 -2.11 2.22 16.99
C LEU A 201 -2.45 3.70 17.08
#